data_86836b57cc68e786ef593a40aa1392e3
#
_entry.id   86836b57cc68e786ef593a40aa1392e3
#
_cell.length_a   1.000
_cell.length_b   1.000
_cell.length_c   1.000
_cell.angle_alpha   90.00
_cell.angle_beta   90.00
_cell.angle_gamma   90.00
#
_symmetry.space_group_name_H-M   'P 1'
#
loop_
_entity.id
_entity.type
_entity.pdbx_description
1 polymer ?
#
loop_
_entity_poly.entity_id
_entity_poly.type
_entity_poly.pdbx_seq_one_letter_code
_entity_poly.pdbx_strand_id
1 'polypeptide(L)'
;MRRALWAFGALLIVTAVIGVIFSARPRFLLLVFVGIGLSVIALYGAFWFRGSRWSNLCITALVTGLCLSVLDPLVIATMPKPIISDEGSWSRKYHFVGDSDLGFALPTGVVGEAREVTAGRVIYDVMYTIDANGHRRTDTSSDPGTDNVLFMGDSFTFGVGLNDNETLPELFSEDTNRHYNVVNFGVAAYGLHQVVRALELGRPDPFLAQGKSYIVYTAIPDHARRAVSAYTWAVQGPAYRLGPDGVALYHGKLHSAAAGMVISTLSRSAFLAKYLLPGLLENPDMDAYSLYAGLAKRARQVAEEKYHATFIMLFWDFNVQAEPEVKAAFDAAGVAYIPVSRIIPDLLAQPQTYHIAPPIDMHPTAAANRLIAAYLAKRLLDGTIGQ
;
A
#
# COMPACT_ATOMS: atom_id res chain seq x y z
N MET A 1 -19.94 48.81 -4.35
CA MET A 1 -18.93 48.28 -5.29
C MET A 1 -17.75 47.59 -4.57
N ARG A 2 -17.06 48.23 -3.58
CA ARG A 2 -15.88 47.70 -2.90
C ARG A 2 -16.16 46.40 -2.10
N ARG A 3 -17.28 46.28 -1.35
CA ARG A 3 -17.66 45.07 -0.61
C ARG A 3 -17.99 43.87 -1.53
N ALA A 4 -18.53 44.14 -2.73
CA ALA A 4 -18.84 43.11 -3.71
C ALA A 4 -17.57 42.50 -4.34
N LEU A 5 -16.52 43.31 -4.54
CA LEU A 5 -15.22 42.85 -5.02
C LEU A 5 -14.50 41.97 -3.98
N TRP A 6 -14.65 42.26 -2.68
CA TRP A 6 -14.15 41.43 -1.60
C TRP A 6 -14.82 40.04 -1.57
N ALA A 7 -16.15 40.03 -1.63
CA ALA A 7 -16.92 38.81 -1.65
C ALA A 7 -16.58 37.97 -2.89
N PHE A 8 -16.37 38.61 -4.04
CA PHE A 8 -15.98 37.93 -5.27
C PHE A 8 -14.55 37.35 -5.21
N GLY A 9 -13.57 38.11 -4.68
CA GLY A 9 -12.20 37.64 -4.48
C GLY A 9 -12.13 36.47 -3.48
N ALA A 10 -12.83 36.57 -2.35
CA ALA A 10 -12.93 35.49 -1.38
C ALA A 10 -13.63 34.24 -1.96
N LEU A 11 -14.69 34.43 -2.76
CA LEU A 11 -15.38 33.34 -3.45
C LEU A 11 -14.47 32.65 -4.46
N LEU A 12 -13.68 33.39 -5.25
CA LEU A 12 -12.71 32.82 -6.20
C LEU A 12 -11.65 31.99 -5.50
N ILE A 13 -11.17 32.43 -4.33
CA ILE A 13 -10.17 31.71 -3.54
C ILE A 13 -10.78 30.44 -2.97
N VAL A 14 -11.97 30.54 -2.37
CA VAL A 14 -12.69 29.38 -1.84
C VAL A 14 -12.98 28.38 -2.96
N THR A 15 -13.39 28.87 -4.14
CA THR A 15 -13.69 28.01 -5.31
C THR A 15 -12.41 27.38 -5.86
N ALA A 16 -11.28 28.10 -5.88
CA ALA A 16 -9.99 27.55 -6.28
C ALA A 16 -9.49 26.50 -5.30
N VAL A 17 -9.57 26.76 -3.99
CA VAL A 17 -9.21 25.80 -2.94
C VAL A 17 -10.13 24.57 -2.99
N ILE A 18 -11.42 24.75 -3.15
CA ILE A 18 -12.39 23.67 -3.32
C ILE A 18 -12.10 22.90 -4.60
N GLY A 19 -11.84 23.58 -5.72
CA GLY A 19 -11.48 22.96 -6.99
C GLY A 19 -10.24 22.08 -6.91
N VAL A 20 -9.23 22.49 -6.11
CA VAL A 20 -8.02 21.69 -5.83
C VAL A 20 -8.29 20.51 -4.92
N ILE A 21 -9.13 20.70 -3.91
CA ILE A 21 -9.50 19.63 -2.97
C ILE A 21 -10.30 18.54 -3.68
N PHE A 22 -11.16 18.90 -4.64
CA PHE A 22 -12.09 17.99 -5.29
C PHE A 22 -11.72 17.62 -6.75
N SER A 23 -10.73 18.31 -7.38
CA SER A 23 -10.31 17.90 -8.74
C SER A 23 -9.42 16.66 -8.69
N ALA A 24 -9.70 15.69 -9.55
CA ALA A 24 -8.93 14.46 -9.70
C ALA A 24 -7.49 14.67 -10.23
N ARG A 25 -7.13 15.88 -10.56
CA ARG A 25 -5.80 16.34 -11.03
C ARG A 25 -5.65 17.82 -10.61
N PRO A 26 -4.69 18.21 -9.83
CA PRO A 26 -3.27 18.01 -9.72
C PRO A 26 -2.86 17.63 -8.28
N ARG A 27 -2.42 16.42 -8.09
CA ARG A 27 -2.14 15.85 -6.76
C ARG A 27 -0.98 16.50 -5.99
N PHE A 28 -0.24 17.45 -6.58
CA PHE A 28 1.02 17.95 -5.98
C PHE A 28 1.19 19.47 -6.01
N LEU A 29 0.12 20.24 -6.22
CA LEU A 29 0.19 21.70 -6.38
C LEU A 29 -0.53 22.48 -5.26
N LEU A 30 -0.68 21.91 -4.06
CA LEU A 30 -1.40 22.55 -2.96
C LEU A 30 -0.84 23.93 -2.64
N LEU A 31 0.51 24.06 -2.50
CA LEU A 31 1.15 25.33 -2.17
C LEU A 31 1.04 26.37 -3.28
N VAL A 32 0.95 25.95 -4.54
CA VAL A 32 0.72 26.89 -5.65
C VAL A 32 -0.60 27.61 -5.45
N PHE A 33 -1.66 26.89 -5.16
CA PHE A 33 -3.00 27.48 -5.03
C PHE A 33 -3.14 28.28 -3.73
N VAL A 34 -2.59 27.77 -2.63
CA VAL A 34 -2.52 28.51 -1.35
C VAL A 34 -1.72 29.80 -1.53
N GLY A 35 -0.57 29.73 -2.18
CA GLY A 35 0.31 30.87 -2.41
C GLY A 35 -0.32 31.93 -3.33
N ILE A 36 -0.94 31.53 -4.43
CA ILE A 36 -1.67 32.44 -5.31
C ILE A 36 -2.84 33.09 -4.56
N GLY A 37 -3.62 32.28 -3.83
CA GLY A 37 -4.75 32.79 -3.05
C GLY A 37 -4.33 33.83 -2.02
N LEU A 38 -3.28 33.54 -1.26
CA LEU A 38 -2.71 34.45 -0.27
C LEU A 38 -2.20 35.75 -0.94
N SER A 39 -1.52 35.63 -2.10
CA SER A 39 -0.99 36.76 -2.84
C SER A 39 -2.11 37.69 -3.34
N VAL A 40 -3.21 37.15 -3.84
CA VAL A 40 -4.36 37.93 -4.29
C VAL A 40 -5.01 38.69 -3.13
N ILE A 41 -5.23 38.01 -2.00
CA ILE A 41 -5.78 38.66 -0.78
C ILE A 41 -4.85 39.78 -0.30
N ALA A 42 -3.55 39.49 -0.21
CA ALA A 42 -2.55 40.42 0.28
C ALA A 42 -2.40 41.64 -0.64
N LEU A 43 -2.40 41.44 -1.96
CA LEU A 43 -2.37 42.55 -2.94
C LEU A 43 -3.58 43.47 -2.78
N TYR A 44 -4.76 42.88 -2.62
CA TYR A 44 -5.96 43.68 -2.39
C TYR A 44 -5.95 44.38 -1.05
N GLY A 45 -5.48 43.71 0.02
CA GLY A 45 -5.28 44.33 1.34
C GLY A 45 -4.27 45.51 1.32
N ALA A 46 -3.15 45.34 0.62
CA ALA A 46 -2.15 46.41 0.46
C ALA A 46 -2.73 47.63 -0.25
N PHE A 47 -3.58 47.45 -1.25
CA PHE A 47 -4.28 48.54 -1.93
C PHE A 47 -5.28 49.26 -0.98
N TRP A 48 -6.02 48.51 -0.16
CA TRP A 48 -7.02 49.03 0.75
C TRP A 48 -6.41 49.80 1.94
N PHE A 49 -5.34 49.24 2.53
CA PHE A 49 -4.66 49.78 3.68
C PHE A 49 -3.48 50.70 3.32
N ARG A 50 -3.46 51.21 2.09
CA ARG A 50 -2.40 52.10 1.62
C ARG A 50 -2.13 53.24 2.56
N GLY A 51 -0.86 53.39 2.97
CA GLY A 51 -0.41 54.43 3.92
C GLY A 51 -0.61 54.08 5.41
N SER A 52 -1.09 52.89 5.75
CA SER A 52 -1.18 52.43 7.13
C SER A 52 -0.14 51.34 7.43
N ARG A 53 0.10 51.10 8.75
CA ARG A 53 0.98 50.00 9.23
C ARG A 53 0.56 48.61 8.70
N TRP A 54 -0.71 48.42 8.38
CA TRP A 54 -1.25 47.19 7.82
C TRP A 54 -0.79 46.93 6.39
N SER A 55 -0.39 47.97 5.64
CA SER A 55 0.17 47.81 4.31
C SER A 55 1.43 46.95 4.29
N ASN A 56 2.32 47.13 5.29
CA ASN A 56 3.54 46.33 5.38
C ASN A 56 3.23 44.85 5.64
N LEU A 57 2.23 44.55 6.47
CA LEU A 57 1.77 43.18 6.72
C LEU A 57 1.23 42.53 5.44
N CYS A 58 0.44 43.29 4.66
CA CYS A 58 -0.08 42.81 3.38
C CYS A 58 1.06 42.55 2.36
N ILE A 59 2.08 43.41 2.31
CA ILE A 59 3.24 43.23 1.43
C ILE A 59 4.02 41.97 1.84
N THR A 60 4.23 41.76 3.14
CA THR A 60 4.87 40.52 3.64
C THR A 60 4.08 39.29 3.25
N ALA A 61 2.75 39.31 3.44
CA ALA A 61 1.88 38.21 3.06
C ALA A 61 1.89 37.95 1.53
N LEU A 62 1.98 39.03 0.71
CA LEU A 62 2.12 38.93 -0.72
C LEU A 62 3.41 38.20 -1.13
N VAL A 63 4.54 38.62 -0.57
CA VAL A 63 5.86 37.99 -0.83
C VAL A 63 5.84 36.55 -0.37
N THR A 64 5.32 36.29 0.83
CA THR A 64 5.19 34.90 1.33
C THR A 64 4.34 34.03 0.38
N GLY A 65 3.20 34.53 -0.09
CA GLY A 65 2.34 33.83 -1.03
C GLY A 65 3.05 33.51 -2.34
N LEU A 66 3.78 34.47 -2.90
CA LEU A 66 4.57 34.27 -4.11
C LEU A 66 5.67 33.24 -3.91
N CYS A 67 6.38 33.26 -2.78
CA CYS A 67 7.38 32.24 -2.44
C CYS A 67 6.75 30.84 -2.33
N LEU A 68 5.62 30.71 -1.63
CA LEU A 68 4.91 29.44 -1.51
C LEU A 68 4.48 28.88 -2.88
N SER A 69 4.02 29.75 -3.79
CA SER A 69 3.54 29.33 -5.10
C SER A 69 4.60 28.71 -6.01
N VAL A 70 5.88 28.90 -5.73
CA VAL A 70 7.00 28.33 -6.50
C VAL A 70 7.58 27.08 -5.88
N LEU A 71 7.27 26.73 -4.62
CA LEU A 71 7.88 25.59 -3.94
C LEU A 71 7.52 24.25 -4.57
N ASP A 72 6.24 24.00 -4.83
CA ASP A 72 5.82 22.73 -5.45
C ASP A 72 6.40 22.57 -6.87
N PRO A 73 6.29 23.55 -7.80
CA PRO A 73 6.91 23.46 -9.11
C PRO A 73 8.44 23.24 -9.06
N LEU A 74 9.13 23.90 -8.12
CA LEU A 74 10.57 23.74 -7.97
C LEU A 74 10.94 22.31 -7.55
N VAL A 75 10.21 21.75 -6.60
CA VAL A 75 10.42 20.36 -6.16
C VAL A 75 10.11 19.38 -7.29
N ILE A 76 8.97 19.56 -7.98
CA ILE A 76 8.59 18.73 -9.13
C ILE A 76 9.66 18.77 -10.24
N ALA A 77 10.23 19.94 -10.51
CA ALA A 77 11.29 20.10 -11.52
C ALA A 77 12.59 19.38 -11.15
N THR A 78 12.87 19.20 -9.84
CA THR A 78 14.08 18.52 -9.33
C THR A 78 13.85 17.04 -9.03
N MET A 79 12.59 16.59 -9.00
CA MET A 79 12.31 15.17 -8.87
C MET A 79 12.74 14.44 -10.15
N PRO A 80 13.38 13.25 -10.03
CA PRO A 80 13.45 12.36 -11.18
C PRO A 80 12.03 12.24 -11.70
N LYS A 81 11.87 12.41 -13.02
CA LYS A 81 10.53 12.24 -13.61
C LYS A 81 9.96 10.95 -13.06
N PRO A 82 8.89 11.00 -12.26
CA PRO A 82 8.30 9.76 -11.81
C PRO A 82 8.01 8.97 -13.08
N ILE A 83 8.21 7.68 -13.02
CA ILE A 83 7.64 6.76 -13.99
C ILE A 83 6.14 6.88 -13.75
N ILE A 84 5.56 7.92 -14.35
CA ILE A 84 4.14 8.23 -14.19
C ILE A 84 3.46 7.29 -15.15
N SER A 85 2.56 6.47 -14.64
CA SER A 85 1.58 5.85 -15.51
C SER A 85 0.84 6.96 -16.24
N ASP A 86 0.93 6.98 -17.56
CA ASP A 86 0.21 7.95 -18.41
C ASP A 86 -1.31 7.75 -18.27
N GLU A 87 -1.71 6.52 -17.97
CA GLU A 87 -3.05 6.12 -17.58
C GLU A 87 -2.96 5.41 -16.23
N GLY A 88 -3.66 5.90 -15.22
CA GLY A 88 -3.58 5.35 -13.87
C GLY A 88 -3.81 3.83 -13.84
N SER A 89 -2.97 3.12 -13.13
CA SER A 89 -2.90 1.67 -13.01
C SER A 89 -4.17 0.98 -12.48
N TRP A 90 -5.17 1.76 -12.14
CA TRP A 90 -6.40 1.29 -11.55
C TRP A 90 -7.56 1.63 -12.46
N SER A 91 -8.29 0.62 -12.87
CA SER A 91 -9.47 0.83 -13.69
C SER A 91 -10.42 1.84 -13.02
N ARG A 92 -11.18 2.56 -13.82
CA ARG A 92 -12.19 3.52 -13.35
C ARG A 92 -13.23 2.90 -12.41
N LYS A 93 -13.29 1.57 -12.28
CA LYS A 93 -14.26 0.82 -11.48
C LYS A 93 -13.67 0.20 -10.21
N TYR A 94 -12.34 0.13 -10.09
CA TYR A 94 -11.67 -0.51 -8.97
C TYR A 94 -11.07 0.53 -8.03
N HIS A 95 -11.76 0.79 -6.92
CA HIS A 95 -11.27 1.68 -5.86
C HIS A 95 -11.33 0.96 -4.52
N PHE A 96 -10.31 1.11 -3.70
CA PHE A 96 -10.36 0.67 -2.32
C PHE A 96 -11.52 1.34 -1.58
N VAL A 97 -12.15 0.58 -0.69
CA VAL A 97 -13.15 1.08 0.26
C VAL A 97 -12.51 1.27 1.62
N GLY A 98 -13.05 2.18 2.43
CA GLY A 98 -12.58 2.37 3.80
C GLY A 98 -12.91 1.16 4.66
N ASP A 99 -11.95 0.70 5.48
CA ASP A 99 -12.15 -0.29 6.54
C ASP A 99 -11.74 0.31 7.88
N SER A 100 -12.61 0.19 8.88
CA SER A 100 -12.40 0.80 10.20
C SER A 100 -11.23 0.20 10.97
N ASP A 101 -10.84 -1.02 10.70
CA ASP A 101 -9.79 -1.74 11.43
C ASP A 101 -8.49 -1.83 10.66
N LEU A 102 -8.57 -2.03 9.34
CA LEU A 102 -7.44 -2.26 8.46
C LEU A 102 -7.02 -1.00 7.67
N GLY A 103 -7.84 0.07 7.74
CA GLY A 103 -7.63 1.32 7.01
C GLY A 103 -8.32 1.33 5.65
N PHE A 104 -8.19 0.28 4.87
CA PHE A 104 -8.86 0.09 3.58
C PHE A 104 -9.00 -1.40 3.25
N ALA A 105 -9.89 -1.71 2.31
CA ALA A 105 -10.16 -3.06 1.80
C ALA A 105 -10.47 -3.02 0.31
N LEU A 106 -10.59 -4.20 -0.30
CA LEU A 106 -11.08 -4.34 -1.66
C LEU A 106 -12.60 -4.07 -1.72
N PRO A 107 -13.13 -3.53 -2.82
CA PRO A 107 -14.57 -3.48 -3.04
C PRO A 107 -15.11 -4.91 -3.25
N THR A 108 -16.42 -5.09 -3.15
CA THR A 108 -17.07 -6.38 -3.33
C THR A 108 -17.79 -6.47 -4.68
N GLY A 109 -17.77 -7.63 -5.34
CA GLY A 109 -18.55 -7.90 -6.54
C GLY A 109 -18.14 -7.05 -7.75
N VAL A 110 -16.85 -6.76 -7.93
CA VAL A 110 -16.34 -5.89 -8.99
C VAL A 110 -15.55 -6.68 -10.04
N VAL A 111 -15.87 -6.46 -11.30
CA VAL A 111 -15.04 -6.87 -12.44
C VAL A 111 -14.57 -5.60 -13.14
N GLY A 112 -13.27 -5.45 -13.30
CA GLY A 112 -12.70 -4.23 -13.87
C GLY A 112 -11.38 -4.46 -14.59
N GLU A 113 -11.17 -3.65 -15.64
CA GLU A 113 -9.87 -3.56 -16.31
C GLU A 113 -8.85 -2.85 -15.44
N ALA A 114 -7.63 -3.34 -15.44
CA ALA A 114 -6.48 -2.68 -14.86
C ALA A 114 -5.40 -2.53 -15.94
N ARG A 115 -5.06 -1.30 -16.26
CA ARG A 115 -4.09 -0.97 -17.29
C ARG A 115 -3.06 -0.01 -16.76
N GLU A 116 -1.80 -0.33 -16.98
CA GLU A 116 -0.66 0.52 -16.66
C GLU A 116 0.07 0.90 -17.95
N VAL A 117 0.24 2.20 -18.17
CA VAL A 117 1.00 2.74 -19.30
C VAL A 117 2.08 3.66 -18.76
N THR A 118 3.32 3.40 -19.09
CA THR A 118 4.47 4.21 -18.66
C THR A 118 5.28 4.62 -19.88
N ALA A 119 5.49 5.93 -20.05
CA ALA A 119 6.19 6.51 -21.19
C ALA A 119 5.66 6.01 -22.56
N GLY A 120 4.34 5.92 -22.71
CA GLY A 120 3.64 5.44 -23.90
C GLY A 120 3.72 3.91 -24.12
N ARG A 121 4.38 3.16 -23.23
CA ARG A 121 4.46 1.70 -23.28
C ARG A 121 3.44 1.08 -22.33
N VAL A 122 2.61 0.18 -22.85
CA VAL A 122 1.72 -0.64 -22.01
C VAL A 122 2.59 -1.61 -21.19
N ILE A 123 2.50 -1.53 -19.88
CA ILE A 123 3.18 -2.42 -18.93
C ILE A 123 2.33 -3.66 -18.71
N TYR A 124 1.04 -3.48 -18.43
CA TYR A 124 0.03 -4.52 -18.42
C TYR A 124 -1.35 -3.98 -18.81
N ASP A 125 -2.22 -4.88 -19.27
CA ASP A 125 -3.62 -4.62 -19.60
C ASP A 125 -4.39 -5.91 -19.29
N VAL A 126 -5.05 -5.96 -18.12
CA VAL A 126 -5.56 -7.19 -17.50
C VAL A 126 -6.92 -6.95 -16.85
N MET A 127 -7.61 -8.06 -16.55
CA MET A 127 -8.90 -8.04 -15.84
C MET A 127 -8.73 -8.51 -14.40
N TYR A 128 -9.37 -7.78 -13.47
CA TYR A 128 -9.49 -8.18 -12.08
C TYR A 128 -10.93 -8.50 -11.74
N THR A 129 -11.17 -9.69 -11.20
CA THR A 129 -12.44 -10.07 -10.62
C THR A 129 -12.32 -10.12 -9.10
N ILE A 130 -13.08 -9.27 -8.43
CA ILE A 130 -13.24 -9.29 -6.97
C ILE A 130 -14.60 -9.91 -6.68
N ASP A 131 -14.61 -10.95 -5.90
CA ASP A 131 -15.83 -11.69 -5.58
C ASP A 131 -16.79 -10.91 -4.65
N ALA A 132 -17.93 -11.48 -4.33
CA ALA A 132 -18.92 -10.87 -3.45
C ALA A 132 -18.42 -10.67 -2.00
N ASN A 133 -17.33 -11.33 -1.62
CA ASN A 133 -16.73 -11.24 -0.29
C ASN A 133 -15.57 -10.24 -0.22
N GLY A 134 -15.18 -9.64 -1.35
CA GLY A 134 -14.05 -8.70 -1.43
C GLY A 134 -12.70 -9.40 -1.58
N HIS A 135 -12.66 -10.62 -2.09
CA HIS A 135 -11.42 -11.33 -2.39
C HIS A 135 -11.14 -11.36 -3.89
N ARG A 136 -9.87 -11.37 -4.28
CA ARG A 136 -9.50 -11.66 -5.65
C ARG A 136 -9.96 -13.09 -6.02
N ARG A 137 -10.70 -13.21 -7.12
CA ARG A 137 -11.24 -14.50 -7.56
C ARG A 137 -10.16 -15.57 -7.65
N THR A 138 -10.49 -16.74 -7.11
CA THR A 138 -9.71 -17.97 -7.23
C THR A 138 -10.69 -19.13 -7.38
N ASP A 139 -10.46 -20.01 -8.36
CA ASP A 139 -11.22 -21.23 -8.51
C ASP A 139 -10.74 -22.23 -7.44
N THR A 140 -11.66 -22.73 -6.63
CA THR A 140 -11.33 -23.46 -5.40
C THR A 140 -12.27 -24.65 -5.18
N SER A 141 -11.90 -25.58 -4.29
CA SER A 141 -12.81 -26.61 -3.81
C SER A 141 -13.97 -26.01 -3.04
N SER A 142 -15.16 -26.56 -3.24
CA SER A 142 -16.36 -26.27 -2.45
C SER A 142 -16.72 -27.38 -1.47
N ASP A 143 -15.88 -28.42 -1.35
CA ASP A 143 -16.12 -29.53 -0.43
C ASP A 143 -15.89 -29.08 1.03
N PRO A 144 -16.88 -29.21 1.92
CA PRO A 144 -16.76 -28.73 3.31
C PRO A 144 -15.67 -29.43 4.14
N GLY A 145 -15.24 -30.63 3.75
CA GLY A 145 -14.19 -31.40 4.45
C GLY A 145 -12.77 -31.06 4.00
N THR A 146 -12.62 -30.15 3.07
CA THR A 146 -11.35 -29.83 2.41
C THR A 146 -10.40 -29.03 3.34
N ASP A 147 -9.10 -29.26 3.22
CA ASP A 147 -8.08 -28.43 3.85
C ASP A 147 -8.04 -27.03 3.21
N ASN A 148 -7.70 -26.03 4.02
CA ASN A 148 -7.69 -24.62 3.61
C ASN A 148 -6.29 -24.12 3.29
N VAL A 149 -6.14 -23.30 2.25
CA VAL A 149 -4.92 -22.56 1.97
C VAL A 149 -5.27 -21.07 1.76
N LEU A 150 -4.92 -20.26 2.74
CA LEU A 150 -5.18 -18.82 2.73
C LEU A 150 -3.92 -18.10 2.26
N PHE A 151 -3.97 -17.50 1.09
CA PHE A 151 -2.89 -16.65 0.60
C PHE A 151 -3.13 -15.21 1.08
N MET A 152 -2.25 -14.70 1.94
CA MET A 152 -2.36 -13.38 2.54
C MET A 152 -1.15 -12.53 2.17
N GLY A 153 -1.36 -11.23 2.02
CA GLY A 153 -0.27 -10.32 1.66
C GLY A 153 -0.76 -9.08 0.92
N ASP A 154 0.11 -8.56 0.09
CA ASP A 154 -0.08 -7.32 -0.65
C ASP A 154 -0.40 -7.54 -2.13
N SER A 155 0.10 -6.63 -2.98
CA SER A 155 -0.03 -6.67 -4.44
C SER A 155 0.58 -7.93 -5.08
N PHE A 156 1.57 -8.55 -4.45
CA PHE A 156 2.18 -9.80 -4.91
C PHE A 156 1.23 -10.98 -4.75
N THR A 157 0.52 -11.03 -3.64
CA THR A 157 -0.52 -12.04 -3.40
C THR A 157 -1.78 -11.74 -4.22
N PHE A 158 -2.21 -10.48 -4.23
CA PHE A 158 -3.34 -10.03 -5.05
C PHE A 158 -3.15 -10.38 -6.53
N GLY A 159 -1.93 -10.26 -7.05
CA GLY A 159 -1.59 -10.45 -8.45
C GLY A 159 -1.79 -9.18 -9.27
N VAL A 160 -1.15 -8.06 -8.84
CA VAL A 160 -1.16 -6.82 -9.64
C VAL A 160 -0.47 -7.08 -10.97
N GLY A 161 -1.09 -6.59 -12.05
CA GLY A 161 -0.62 -6.77 -13.42
C GLY A 161 -0.87 -8.14 -14.04
N LEU A 162 -1.67 -9.01 -13.38
CA LEU A 162 -1.98 -10.37 -13.83
C LEU A 162 -3.49 -10.57 -13.99
N ASN A 163 -3.89 -11.36 -14.96
CA ASN A 163 -5.26 -11.85 -15.05
C ASN A 163 -5.59 -12.81 -13.90
N ASP A 164 -6.87 -13.13 -13.69
CA ASP A 164 -7.31 -13.97 -12.56
C ASP A 164 -6.64 -15.35 -12.58
N ASN A 165 -6.47 -15.95 -13.76
CA ASN A 165 -5.84 -17.26 -13.97
C ASN A 165 -4.30 -17.27 -13.90
N GLU A 166 -3.67 -16.15 -13.60
CA GLU A 166 -2.21 -16.00 -13.54
C GLU A 166 -1.71 -15.70 -12.12
N THR A 167 -2.63 -15.53 -11.16
CA THR A 167 -2.29 -15.23 -9.78
C THR A 167 -1.70 -16.46 -9.08
N LEU A 168 -0.83 -16.23 -8.08
CA LEU A 168 -0.23 -17.32 -7.32
C LEU A 168 -1.28 -18.27 -6.67
N PRO A 169 -2.35 -17.74 -6.01
CA PRO A 169 -3.38 -18.61 -5.45
C PRO A 169 -4.12 -19.44 -6.49
N GLU A 170 -4.43 -18.87 -7.65
CA GLU A 170 -5.12 -19.61 -8.73
C GLU A 170 -4.24 -20.72 -9.31
N LEU A 171 -2.98 -20.41 -9.61
CA LEU A 171 -2.03 -21.39 -10.12
C LEU A 171 -1.78 -22.53 -9.13
N PHE A 172 -1.74 -22.21 -7.83
CA PHE A 172 -1.66 -23.23 -6.77
C PHE A 172 -2.92 -24.11 -6.75
N SER A 173 -4.12 -23.52 -6.86
CA SER A 173 -5.38 -24.27 -6.92
C SER A 173 -5.42 -25.19 -8.13
N GLU A 174 -4.95 -24.73 -9.28
CA GLU A 174 -4.81 -25.51 -10.52
C GLU A 174 -3.83 -26.68 -10.34
N ASP A 175 -2.60 -26.42 -9.85
CA ASP A 175 -1.54 -27.40 -9.66
C ASP A 175 -1.92 -28.51 -8.64
N THR A 176 -2.83 -28.19 -7.71
CA THR A 176 -3.39 -29.17 -6.76
C THR A 176 -4.71 -29.80 -7.23
N ASN A 177 -5.10 -29.61 -8.50
CA ASN A 177 -6.38 -30.08 -9.05
C ASN A 177 -7.59 -29.63 -8.18
N ARG A 178 -7.56 -28.43 -7.64
CA ARG A 178 -8.58 -27.87 -6.73
C ARG A 178 -8.86 -28.77 -5.52
N HIS A 179 -7.80 -29.39 -5.00
CA HIS A 179 -7.89 -30.26 -3.82
C HIS A 179 -8.14 -29.47 -2.54
N TYR A 180 -7.72 -28.21 -2.48
CA TYR A 180 -7.82 -27.32 -1.32
C TYR A 180 -8.92 -26.27 -1.49
N ASN A 181 -9.46 -25.80 -0.35
CA ASN A 181 -10.19 -24.55 -0.29
C ASN A 181 -9.18 -23.38 -0.30
N VAL A 182 -9.00 -22.74 -1.44
CA VAL A 182 -8.00 -21.68 -1.65
C VAL A 182 -8.67 -20.32 -1.65
N VAL A 183 -8.17 -19.40 -0.84
CA VAL A 183 -8.68 -18.03 -0.78
C VAL A 183 -7.56 -17.02 -0.95
N ASN A 184 -7.73 -16.08 -1.87
CA ASN A 184 -6.80 -14.98 -2.10
C ASN A 184 -7.20 -13.75 -1.26
N PHE A 185 -6.60 -13.62 -0.07
CA PHE A 185 -6.71 -12.45 0.81
C PHE A 185 -5.68 -11.35 0.52
N GLY A 186 -5.05 -11.36 -0.65
CA GLY A 186 -4.12 -10.31 -1.05
C GLY A 186 -4.85 -8.98 -1.26
N VAL A 187 -4.33 -7.92 -0.66
CA VAL A 187 -4.81 -6.55 -0.87
C VAL A 187 -3.61 -5.66 -1.20
N ALA A 188 -3.59 -5.10 -2.41
CA ALA A 188 -2.46 -4.26 -2.81
C ALA A 188 -2.19 -3.15 -1.78
N ALA A 189 -0.90 -2.91 -1.52
CA ALA A 189 -0.40 -1.97 -0.52
C ALA A 189 -0.57 -2.40 0.97
N TYR A 190 -1.11 -3.56 1.29
CA TYR A 190 -1.07 -4.07 2.66
C TYR A 190 0.37 -4.34 3.12
N GLY A 191 0.57 -4.26 4.43
CA GLY A 191 1.75 -4.78 5.13
C GLY A 191 1.34 -5.90 6.09
N LEU A 192 2.32 -6.52 6.73
CA LEU A 192 2.07 -7.62 7.67
C LEU A 192 1.20 -7.20 8.86
N HIS A 193 1.27 -5.93 9.31
CA HIS A 193 0.43 -5.40 10.37
C HIS A 193 -1.08 -5.49 10.06
N GLN A 194 -1.48 -5.29 8.80
CA GLN A 194 -2.86 -5.46 8.37
C GLN A 194 -3.25 -6.93 8.27
N VAL A 195 -2.35 -7.79 7.80
CA VAL A 195 -2.57 -9.25 7.77
C VAL A 195 -2.75 -9.80 9.19
N VAL A 196 -1.84 -9.45 10.12
CA VAL A 196 -1.97 -9.84 11.54
C VAL A 196 -3.30 -9.38 12.10
N ARG A 197 -3.67 -8.12 11.86
CA ARG A 197 -4.94 -7.58 12.37
C ARG A 197 -6.15 -8.31 11.78
N ALA A 198 -6.14 -8.64 10.50
CA ALA A 198 -7.21 -9.42 9.87
C ALA A 198 -7.36 -10.81 10.51
N LEU A 199 -6.24 -11.49 10.81
CA LEU A 199 -6.24 -12.77 11.52
C LEU A 199 -6.78 -12.62 12.95
N GLU A 200 -6.32 -11.64 13.71
CA GLU A 200 -6.80 -11.38 15.07
C GLU A 200 -8.31 -11.13 15.13
N LEU A 201 -8.83 -10.39 14.16
CA LEU A 201 -10.26 -10.07 14.05
C LEU A 201 -11.13 -11.23 13.54
N GLY A 202 -10.53 -12.32 13.05
CA GLY A 202 -11.29 -13.43 12.48
C GLY A 202 -11.84 -13.16 11.10
N ARG A 203 -11.23 -12.28 10.33
CA ARG A 203 -11.70 -11.99 8.96
C ARG A 203 -11.72 -13.23 8.05
N PRO A 204 -10.80 -14.20 8.19
CA PRO A 204 -10.85 -15.45 7.41
C PRO A 204 -11.92 -16.44 7.86
N ASP A 205 -12.43 -16.37 9.11
CA ASP A 205 -13.29 -17.40 9.70
C ASP A 205 -14.48 -17.83 8.82
N PRO A 206 -15.20 -16.91 8.12
CA PRO A 206 -16.34 -17.30 7.28
C PRO A 206 -15.99 -18.13 6.04
N PHE A 207 -14.72 -18.19 5.68
CA PHE A 207 -14.23 -18.81 4.43
C PHE A 207 -13.48 -20.12 4.68
N LEU A 208 -13.37 -20.54 5.93
CA LEU A 208 -12.68 -21.79 6.28
C LEU A 208 -13.61 -22.99 6.15
N ALA A 209 -13.15 -24.01 5.44
CA ALA A 209 -13.72 -25.36 5.50
C ALA A 209 -13.29 -26.06 6.80
N GLN A 210 -13.84 -27.25 7.08
CA GLN A 210 -13.59 -27.98 8.33
C GLN A 210 -12.21 -28.70 8.40
N GLY A 211 -11.44 -28.67 7.31
CA GLY A 211 -10.12 -29.30 7.24
C GLY A 211 -9.03 -28.50 7.94
N LYS A 212 -7.79 -28.97 7.81
CA LYS A 212 -6.61 -28.26 8.29
C LYS A 212 -6.44 -26.93 7.55
N SER A 213 -5.74 -26.00 8.17
CA SER A 213 -5.50 -24.70 7.56
C SER A 213 -4.01 -24.44 7.38
N TYR A 214 -3.67 -23.83 6.25
CA TYR A 214 -2.34 -23.28 5.92
C TYR A 214 -2.50 -21.81 5.59
N ILE A 215 -1.62 -20.98 6.13
CA ILE A 215 -1.58 -19.54 5.85
C ILE A 215 -0.27 -19.24 5.14
N VAL A 216 -0.34 -18.87 3.87
CA VAL A 216 0.81 -18.49 3.05
C VAL A 216 0.85 -16.97 2.98
N TYR A 217 1.86 -16.37 3.61
CA TYR A 217 2.08 -14.94 3.57
C TYR A 217 3.21 -14.59 2.60
N THR A 218 2.91 -13.70 1.65
CA THR A 218 3.91 -13.16 0.74
C THR A 218 4.53 -11.91 1.33
N ALA A 219 5.81 -11.99 1.64
CA ALA A 219 6.60 -10.97 2.31
C ALA A 219 7.53 -10.26 1.33
N ILE A 220 7.63 -8.94 1.43
CA ILE A 220 8.63 -8.13 0.75
C ILE A 220 9.34 -7.22 1.76
N PRO A 221 10.58 -6.75 1.49
CA PRO A 221 11.32 -5.87 2.40
C PRO A 221 10.56 -4.59 2.78
N ASP A 222 9.77 -4.03 1.85
CA ASP A 222 9.01 -2.79 2.05
C ASP A 222 7.90 -2.88 3.13
N HIS A 223 7.47 -4.09 3.49
CA HIS A 223 6.48 -4.28 4.54
C HIS A 223 6.95 -3.79 5.92
N ALA A 224 8.27 -3.75 6.17
CA ALA A 224 8.82 -3.13 7.37
C ALA A 224 8.43 -1.65 7.47
N ARG A 225 8.60 -0.89 6.38
CA ARG A 225 8.27 0.54 6.32
C ARG A 225 6.77 0.79 6.38
N ARG A 226 5.95 -0.11 5.82
CA ARG A 226 4.48 -0.02 5.90
C ARG A 226 3.98 -0.16 7.34
N ALA A 227 4.60 -1.01 8.13
CA ALA A 227 4.23 -1.26 9.52
C ALA A 227 4.41 -0.05 10.45
N VAL A 228 5.31 0.88 10.10
CA VAL A 228 5.60 2.12 10.86
C VAL A 228 4.96 3.36 10.23
N SER A 229 4.03 3.19 9.29
CA SER A 229 3.34 4.31 8.61
C SER A 229 4.24 5.24 7.78
N ALA A 230 5.32 4.72 7.20
CA ALA A 230 6.19 5.52 6.33
C ALA A 230 5.50 6.01 5.03
N TYR A 231 4.24 5.65 4.83
CA TYR A 231 3.46 5.96 3.62
C TYR A 231 2.13 6.63 3.94
N THR A 232 1.77 7.64 3.15
CA THR A 232 0.55 8.43 3.34
C THR A 232 -0.74 7.65 3.16
N TRP A 233 -0.72 6.54 2.43
CA TRP A 233 -1.90 5.67 2.26
C TRP A 233 -2.13 4.71 3.43
N ALA A 234 -1.10 4.46 4.25
CA ALA A 234 -1.16 3.53 5.37
C ALA A 234 -1.63 4.18 6.69
N VAL A 235 -1.79 5.50 6.73
CA VAL A 235 -2.02 6.29 7.97
C VAL A 235 -3.22 5.85 8.80
N GLN A 236 -4.22 5.19 8.23
CA GLN A 236 -5.41 4.68 8.93
C GLN A 236 -5.28 3.20 9.34
N GLY A 237 -4.15 2.56 9.01
CA GLY A 237 -3.90 1.16 9.33
C GLY A 237 -3.73 0.88 10.82
N PRO A 238 -3.69 -0.40 11.21
CA PRO A 238 -3.45 -0.82 12.59
C PRO A 238 -2.01 -0.54 13.02
N ALA A 239 -1.85 -0.07 14.25
CA ALA A 239 -0.55 0.16 14.89
C ALA A 239 -0.17 -1.01 15.79
N TYR A 240 1.10 -1.35 15.77
CA TYR A 240 1.70 -2.37 16.63
C TYR A 240 2.95 -1.83 17.30
N ARG A 241 3.28 -2.40 18.46
CA ARG A 241 4.54 -2.18 19.18
C ARG A 241 5.12 -3.52 19.63
N LEU A 242 6.44 -3.58 19.77
CA LEU A 242 7.07 -4.77 20.29
C LEU A 242 6.76 -4.94 21.78
N GLY A 243 6.32 -6.13 22.15
CA GLY A 243 6.26 -6.59 23.53
C GLY A 243 7.66 -6.96 24.06
N PRO A 244 7.78 -7.23 25.38
CA PRO A 244 9.05 -7.61 26.02
C PRO A 244 9.67 -8.89 25.44
N ASP A 245 8.85 -9.79 24.90
CA ASP A 245 9.22 -11.06 24.25
C ASP A 245 9.57 -10.90 22.76
N GLY A 246 9.54 -9.66 22.25
CA GLY A 246 9.78 -9.35 20.86
C GLY A 246 8.64 -9.76 19.92
N VAL A 247 7.45 -10.03 20.46
CA VAL A 247 6.21 -10.25 19.69
C VAL A 247 5.48 -8.94 19.53
N ALA A 248 4.91 -8.69 18.36
CA ALA A 248 4.15 -7.46 18.12
C ALA A 248 2.77 -7.52 18.80
N LEU A 249 2.42 -6.46 19.52
CA LEU A 249 1.16 -6.27 20.20
C LEU A 249 0.37 -5.12 19.58
N TYR A 250 -0.93 -5.33 19.35
CA TYR A 250 -1.81 -4.30 18.81
C TYR A 250 -1.90 -3.09 19.73
N HIS A 251 -1.73 -1.89 19.18
CA HIS A 251 -1.69 -0.63 19.91
C HIS A 251 -2.67 0.44 19.39
N GLY A 252 -3.71 0.02 18.70
CA GLY A 252 -4.68 0.94 18.13
C GLY A 252 -4.43 1.24 16.65
N LYS A 253 -4.53 2.50 16.25
CA LYS A 253 -4.29 2.94 14.86
C LYS A 253 -3.00 3.72 14.75
N LEU A 254 -2.39 3.68 13.56
CA LEU A 254 -1.17 4.45 13.25
C LEU A 254 -1.38 5.94 13.48
N HIS A 255 -2.51 6.48 13.02
CA HIS A 255 -2.89 7.88 13.26
C HIS A 255 -4.39 8.00 13.56
N SER A 256 -4.78 9.03 14.29
CA SER A 256 -6.19 9.39 14.45
C SER A 256 -6.81 9.82 13.10
N ALA A 257 -8.13 9.76 12.97
CA ALA A 257 -8.82 10.21 11.77
C ALA A 257 -8.49 11.67 11.39
N ALA A 258 -8.38 12.55 12.40
CA ALA A 258 -8.02 13.95 12.19
C ALA A 258 -6.58 14.10 11.69
N ALA A 259 -5.63 13.39 12.29
CA ALA A 259 -4.23 13.38 11.83
C ALA A 259 -4.11 12.82 10.41
N GLY A 260 -4.80 11.73 10.10
CA GLY A 260 -4.85 11.15 8.76
C GLY A 260 -5.38 12.13 7.71
N MET A 261 -6.41 12.91 8.03
CA MET A 261 -6.92 13.96 7.15
C MET A 261 -5.89 15.07 6.91
N VAL A 262 -5.19 15.51 7.95
CA VAL A 262 -4.11 16.50 7.83
C VAL A 262 -2.98 15.96 6.93
N ILE A 263 -2.50 14.75 7.20
CA ILE A 263 -1.45 14.10 6.40
C ILE A 263 -1.88 13.96 4.94
N SER A 264 -3.09 13.50 4.68
CA SER A 264 -3.65 13.39 3.32
C SER A 264 -3.74 14.75 2.62
N THR A 265 -4.04 15.83 3.35
CA THR A 265 -4.08 17.18 2.80
C THR A 265 -2.66 17.68 2.47
N LEU A 266 -1.72 17.52 3.40
CA LEU A 266 -0.33 17.94 3.21
C LEU A 266 0.36 17.16 2.08
N SER A 267 0.02 15.90 1.86
CA SER A 267 0.56 15.07 0.78
C SER A 267 0.18 15.55 -0.64
N ARG A 268 -0.76 16.51 -0.74
CA ARG A 268 -1.11 17.18 -2.01
C ARG A 268 -0.12 18.26 -2.42
N SER A 269 0.89 18.55 -1.62
CA SER A 269 2.02 19.41 -1.96
C SER A 269 3.26 18.55 -2.16
N ALA A 270 3.94 18.67 -3.30
CA ALA A 270 5.20 17.99 -3.56
C ALA A 270 6.28 18.40 -2.54
N PHE A 271 6.33 19.67 -2.17
CA PHE A 271 7.27 20.19 -1.19
C PHE A 271 7.02 19.61 0.21
N LEU A 272 5.77 19.68 0.68
CA LEU A 272 5.41 19.16 2.01
C LEU A 272 5.56 17.64 2.09
N ALA A 273 5.17 16.94 1.01
CA ALA A 273 5.31 15.48 0.92
C ALA A 273 6.78 15.04 1.00
N LYS A 274 7.70 15.80 0.40
CA LYS A 274 9.13 15.45 0.36
C LYS A 274 9.88 15.83 1.63
N TYR A 275 9.60 17.02 2.19
CA TYR A 275 10.45 17.60 3.23
C TYR A 275 9.82 17.65 4.63
N LEU A 276 8.50 17.66 4.74
CA LEU A 276 7.81 17.76 6.02
C LEU A 276 7.19 16.42 6.46
N LEU A 277 6.48 15.73 5.55
CA LEU A 277 5.75 14.51 5.89
C LEU A 277 6.64 13.38 6.40
N PRO A 278 7.85 13.11 5.88
CA PRO A 278 8.69 12.06 6.45
C PRO A 278 8.91 12.24 7.94
N GLY A 279 9.26 13.44 8.40
CA GLY A 279 9.46 13.73 9.82
C GLY A 279 8.18 13.69 10.68
N LEU A 280 6.99 13.75 10.05
CA LEU A 280 5.70 13.59 10.74
C LEU A 280 5.20 12.14 10.76
N LEU A 281 5.60 11.35 9.78
CA LEU A 281 5.18 9.96 9.63
C LEU A 281 6.14 9.00 10.32
N GLU A 282 7.43 9.25 10.23
CA GLU A 282 8.45 8.40 10.83
C GLU A 282 8.47 8.59 12.35
N ASN A 283 8.37 7.49 13.07
CA ASN A 283 8.64 7.47 14.50
C ASN A 283 10.10 7.03 14.70
N PRO A 284 11.01 7.97 15.08
CA PRO A 284 12.43 7.67 15.20
C PRO A 284 12.74 6.62 16.29
N ASP A 285 11.81 6.42 17.24
CA ASP A 285 11.96 5.46 18.32
C ASP A 285 11.51 4.04 17.92
N MET A 286 10.99 3.86 16.70
CA MET A 286 10.44 2.59 16.24
C MET A 286 11.36 1.94 15.19
N ASP A 287 12.02 0.86 15.58
CA ASP A 287 12.76 0.03 14.64
C ASP A 287 11.78 -0.77 13.76
N ALA A 288 11.65 -0.34 12.51
CA ALA A 288 10.75 -0.93 11.53
C ALA A 288 11.09 -2.40 11.24
N TYR A 289 12.35 -2.76 11.25
CA TYR A 289 12.79 -4.12 10.92
C TYR A 289 12.50 -5.07 12.09
N SER A 290 12.82 -4.67 13.31
CA SER A 290 12.46 -5.44 14.52
C SER A 290 10.95 -5.56 14.68
N LEU A 291 10.19 -4.50 14.41
CA LEU A 291 8.72 -4.57 14.42
C LEU A 291 8.19 -5.54 13.36
N TYR A 292 8.77 -5.56 12.16
CA TYR A 292 8.37 -6.49 11.10
C TYR A 292 8.62 -7.94 11.52
N ALA A 293 9.77 -8.24 12.13
CA ALA A 293 10.06 -9.56 12.70
C ALA A 293 9.07 -9.93 13.82
N GLY A 294 8.75 -8.99 14.72
CA GLY A 294 7.75 -9.18 15.76
C GLY A 294 6.34 -9.43 15.24
N LEU A 295 5.97 -8.79 14.13
CA LEU A 295 4.71 -9.05 13.42
C LEU A 295 4.69 -10.45 12.81
N ALA A 296 5.81 -10.95 12.27
CA ALA A 296 5.91 -12.31 11.74
C ALA A 296 5.75 -13.36 12.85
N LYS A 297 6.34 -13.12 14.02
CA LYS A 297 6.11 -13.95 15.22
C LYS A 297 4.64 -13.94 15.62
N ARG A 298 4.01 -12.76 15.66
CA ARG A 298 2.58 -12.62 16.00
C ARG A 298 1.68 -13.31 14.98
N ALA A 299 1.96 -13.16 13.68
CA ALA A 299 1.21 -13.85 12.63
C ALA A 299 1.22 -15.37 12.83
N ARG A 300 2.41 -15.95 13.12
CA ARG A 300 2.57 -17.36 13.41
C ARG A 300 1.78 -17.77 14.65
N GLN A 301 1.89 -17.03 15.76
CA GLN A 301 1.13 -17.32 16.98
C GLN A 301 -0.37 -17.35 16.74
N VAL A 302 -0.91 -16.32 16.08
CA VAL A 302 -2.35 -16.26 15.77
C VAL A 302 -2.77 -17.41 14.84
N ALA A 303 -1.95 -17.73 13.84
CA ALA A 303 -2.18 -18.87 12.96
C ALA A 303 -2.27 -20.19 13.74
N GLU A 304 -1.34 -20.44 14.65
CA GLU A 304 -1.28 -21.66 15.46
C GLU A 304 -2.40 -21.71 16.51
N GLU A 305 -2.57 -20.64 17.31
CA GLU A 305 -3.47 -20.61 18.45
C GLU A 305 -4.95 -20.52 18.06
N LYS A 306 -5.26 -19.70 17.06
CA LYS A 306 -6.66 -19.44 16.67
C LYS A 306 -7.14 -20.34 15.54
N TYR A 307 -6.25 -20.63 14.57
CA TYR A 307 -6.62 -21.35 13.36
C TYR A 307 -6.10 -22.77 13.29
N HIS A 308 -5.26 -23.18 14.26
CA HIS A 308 -4.52 -24.43 14.21
C HIS A 308 -3.81 -24.62 12.86
N ALA A 309 -3.35 -23.50 12.27
CA ALA A 309 -2.81 -23.41 10.93
C ALA A 309 -1.28 -23.41 10.94
N THR A 310 -0.70 -24.01 9.90
CA THR A 310 0.73 -23.86 9.60
C THR A 310 0.94 -22.50 8.90
N PHE A 311 1.76 -21.63 9.49
CA PHE A 311 2.13 -20.35 8.89
C PHE A 311 3.39 -20.49 8.03
N ILE A 312 3.28 -20.13 6.75
CA ILE A 312 4.32 -20.21 5.73
C ILE A 312 4.62 -18.80 5.24
N MET A 313 5.87 -18.37 5.34
CA MET A 313 6.29 -17.06 4.89
C MET A 313 7.17 -17.20 3.65
N LEU A 314 6.69 -16.72 2.50
CA LEU A 314 7.46 -16.56 1.27
C LEU A 314 8.09 -15.18 1.26
N PHE A 315 9.41 -15.09 1.22
CA PHE A 315 10.11 -13.82 1.21
C PHE A 315 10.71 -13.54 -0.17
N TRP A 316 10.22 -12.46 -0.81
CA TRP A 316 10.76 -11.98 -2.07
C TRP A 316 12.06 -11.21 -1.83
N ASP A 317 13.16 -11.86 -2.16
CA ASP A 317 14.51 -11.33 -2.04
C ASP A 317 14.96 -10.73 -3.39
N PHE A 318 14.81 -9.41 -3.51
CA PHE A 318 15.06 -8.64 -4.75
C PHE A 318 16.47 -8.06 -4.87
N ASN A 319 17.32 -8.22 -3.84
CA ASN A 319 18.57 -7.49 -3.72
C ASN A 319 18.36 -5.97 -3.62
N VAL A 320 17.32 -5.52 -2.90
CA VAL A 320 17.08 -4.11 -2.59
C VAL A 320 17.76 -3.69 -1.29
N GLN A 321 17.97 -2.39 -1.12
CA GLN A 321 18.76 -1.83 0.00
C GLN A 321 18.29 -2.28 1.40
N ALA A 322 17.00 -2.40 1.63
CA ALA A 322 16.44 -2.77 2.95
C ALA A 322 16.42 -4.29 3.22
N GLU A 323 16.80 -5.11 2.26
CA GLU A 323 16.71 -6.56 2.38
C GLU A 323 17.69 -7.17 3.40
N PRO A 324 18.98 -6.75 3.46
CA PRO A 324 19.91 -7.27 4.45
C PRO A 324 19.44 -7.00 5.88
N GLU A 325 18.91 -5.82 6.17
CA GLU A 325 18.41 -5.42 7.49
C GLU A 325 17.16 -6.22 7.88
N VAL A 326 16.25 -6.47 6.92
CA VAL A 326 15.08 -7.31 7.16
C VAL A 326 15.48 -8.75 7.45
N LYS A 327 16.39 -9.34 6.67
CA LYS A 327 16.90 -10.69 6.90
C LYS A 327 17.59 -10.81 8.27
N ALA A 328 18.45 -9.85 8.60
CA ALA A 328 19.12 -9.81 9.90
C ALA A 328 18.12 -9.74 11.07
N ALA A 329 17.05 -8.95 10.94
CA ALA A 329 16.01 -8.88 11.97
C ALA A 329 15.21 -10.19 12.07
N PHE A 330 14.91 -10.86 10.96
CA PHE A 330 14.26 -12.17 10.97
C PHE A 330 15.13 -13.24 11.63
N ASP A 331 16.41 -13.30 11.26
CA ASP A 331 17.37 -14.24 11.82
C ASP A 331 17.55 -14.04 13.34
N ALA A 332 17.71 -12.79 13.77
CA ALA A 332 17.82 -12.42 15.18
C ALA A 332 16.54 -12.78 16.00
N ALA A 333 15.38 -12.70 15.37
CA ALA A 333 14.10 -13.03 16.01
C ALA A 333 13.70 -14.52 15.86
N GLY A 334 14.47 -15.33 15.14
CA GLY A 334 14.14 -16.74 14.86
C GLY A 334 12.92 -16.91 13.95
N VAL A 335 12.68 -15.96 13.05
CA VAL A 335 11.59 -16.01 12.08
C VAL A 335 12.00 -16.88 10.90
N ALA A 336 11.31 -18.00 10.70
CA ALA A 336 11.53 -18.85 9.54
C ALA A 336 10.80 -18.31 8.31
N TYR A 337 11.49 -18.28 7.17
CA TYR A 337 10.93 -17.90 5.88
C TYR A 337 11.57 -18.72 4.74
N ILE A 338 10.89 -18.75 3.60
CA ILE A 338 11.36 -19.37 2.37
C ILE A 338 11.72 -18.24 1.41
N PRO A 339 13.00 -18.00 1.12
CA PRO A 339 13.38 -17.00 0.13
C PRO A 339 12.95 -17.47 -1.27
N VAL A 340 12.36 -16.58 -2.06
CA VAL A 340 11.87 -16.91 -3.42
C VAL A 340 13.03 -17.27 -4.33
N SER A 341 14.22 -16.70 -4.14
CA SER A 341 15.45 -17.10 -4.87
C SER A 341 15.85 -18.56 -4.66
N ARG A 342 15.42 -19.19 -3.55
CA ARG A 342 15.60 -20.65 -3.33
C ARG A 342 14.68 -21.48 -4.22
N ILE A 343 13.50 -20.95 -4.57
CA ILE A 343 12.52 -21.59 -5.46
C ILE A 343 12.88 -21.31 -6.92
N ILE A 344 13.34 -20.08 -7.20
CA ILE A 344 13.71 -19.59 -8.53
C ILE A 344 15.19 -19.16 -8.47
N PRO A 345 16.15 -20.07 -8.68
CA PRO A 345 17.58 -19.77 -8.49
C PRO A 345 18.14 -18.66 -9.41
N ASP A 346 17.52 -18.45 -10.56
CA ASP A 346 17.89 -17.44 -11.54
C ASP A 346 17.01 -16.15 -11.45
N LEU A 347 16.26 -15.97 -10.38
CA LEU A 347 15.37 -14.81 -10.14
C LEU A 347 16.08 -13.48 -10.39
N LEU A 348 17.28 -13.32 -9.85
CA LEU A 348 18.09 -12.09 -9.99
C LEU A 348 18.83 -12.01 -11.33
N ALA A 349 19.14 -13.14 -11.92
CA ALA A 349 19.86 -13.19 -13.21
C ALA A 349 18.92 -12.92 -14.40
N GLN A 350 17.64 -13.24 -14.26
CA GLN A 350 16.63 -13.09 -15.31
C GLN A 350 15.41 -12.26 -14.86
N PRO A 351 15.62 -11.02 -14.41
CA PRO A 351 14.53 -10.21 -13.86
C PRO A 351 13.39 -9.98 -14.86
N GLN A 352 13.67 -9.89 -16.18
CA GLN A 352 12.65 -9.72 -17.22
C GLN A 352 11.73 -10.95 -17.40
N THR A 353 12.16 -12.11 -16.96
CA THR A 353 11.33 -13.33 -16.99
C THR A 353 10.36 -13.37 -15.81
N TYR A 354 10.82 -12.92 -14.64
CA TYR A 354 10.13 -13.14 -13.37
C TYR A 354 9.43 -11.91 -12.81
N HIS A 355 9.71 -10.71 -13.37
CA HIS A 355 9.03 -9.46 -13.02
C HIS A 355 8.39 -8.84 -14.25
N ILE A 356 7.27 -8.15 -14.07
CA ILE A 356 6.42 -7.63 -15.16
C ILE A 356 7.16 -6.64 -16.05
N ALA A 357 7.86 -5.67 -15.46
CA ALA A 357 8.62 -4.66 -16.22
C ALA A 357 9.77 -4.07 -15.37
N PRO A 358 10.80 -4.86 -15.01
CA PRO A 358 11.89 -4.37 -14.19
C PRO A 358 12.74 -3.30 -14.91
N PRO A 359 13.23 -2.27 -14.22
CA PRO A 359 13.05 -1.97 -12.81
C PRO A 359 11.80 -1.14 -12.50
N ILE A 360 10.92 -0.91 -13.48
CA ILE A 360 9.72 -0.05 -13.39
C ILE A 360 8.66 -0.72 -12.52
N ASP A 361 8.39 -1.98 -12.81
CA ASP A 361 7.42 -2.80 -12.11
C ASP A 361 8.05 -4.15 -11.74
N MET A 362 8.23 -4.35 -10.44
CA MET A 362 8.83 -5.55 -9.87
C MET A 362 7.79 -6.57 -9.39
N HIS A 363 6.51 -6.42 -9.75
CA HIS A 363 5.52 -7.45 -9.47
C HIS A 363 5.84 -8.74 -10.22
N PRO A 364 5.48 -9.91 -9.66
CA PRO A 364 5.75 -11.19 -10.28
C PRO A 364 5.02 -11.35 -11.62
N THR A 365 5.65 -12.05 -12.55
CA THR A 365 4.96 -12.57 -13.74
C THR A 365 4.21 -13.87 -13.43
N ALA A 366 3.33 -14.29 -14.35
CA ALA A 366 2.71 -15.62 -14.30
C ALA A 366 3.77 -16.75 -14.26
N ALA A 367 4.92 -16.56 -14.91
CA ALA A 367 6.02 -17.53 -14.89
C ALA A 367 6.62 -17.71 -13.49
N ALA A 368 6.87 -16.61 -12.77
CA ALA A 368 7.33 -16.68 -11.39
C ALA A 368 6.29 -17.36 -10.48
N ASN A 369 5.04 -16.94 -10.60
CA ASN A 369 3.94 -17.52 -9.82
C ASN A 369 3.76 -19.02 -10.08
N ARG A 370 3.93 -19.49 -11.32
CA ARG A 370 3.85 -20.92 -11.68
C ARG A 370 4.91 -21.75 -10.94
N LEU A 371 6.15 -21.26 -10.89
CA LEU A 371 7.23 -21.96 -10.17
C LEU A 371 6.97 -22.02 -8.67
N ILE A 372 6.48 -20.91 -8.08
CA ILE A 372 6.17 -20.84 -6.65
C ILE A 372 4.96 -21.74 -6.34
N ALA A 373 3.91 -21.72 -7.17
CA ALA A 373 2.73 -22.53 -7.02
C ALA A 373 3.08 -24.03 -7.04
N ALA A 374 3.84 -24.47 -8.04
CA ALA A 374 4.30 -25.86 -8.15
C ALA A 374 5.16 -26.31 -6.94
N TYR A 375 6.03 -25.42 -6.44
CA TYR A 375 6.82 -25.69 -5.23
C TYR A 375 5.91 -25.89 -4.01
N LEU A 376 4.96 -24.99 -3.78
CA LEU A 376 4.03 -25.07 -2.65
C LEU A 376 3.11 -26.27 -2.77
N ALA A 377 2.53 -26.51 -3.94
CA ALA A 377 1.64 -27.65 -4.20
C ALA A 377 2.34 -28.97 -3.88
N LYS A 378 3.55 -29.17 -4.39
CA LYS A 378 4.35 -30.36 -4.09
C LYS A 378 4.57 -30.53 -2.58
N ARG A 379 5.01 -29.46 -1.89
CA ARG A 379 5.35 -29.51 -0.45
C ARG A 379 4.13 -29.74 0.43
N LEU A 380 2.96 -29.21 0.07
CA LEU A 380 1.71 -29.45 0.79
C LEU A 380 1.21 -30.88 0.57
N LEU A 381 1.18 -31.34 -0.67
CA LEU A 381 0.74 -32.69 -1.02
C LEU A 381 1.64 -33.78 -0.41
N ASP A 382 2.95 -33.55 -0.36
CA ASP A 382 3.94 -34.46 0.22
C ASP A 382 3.99 -34.36 1.77
N GLY A 383 3.26 -33.42 2.39
CA GLY A 383 3.30 -33.16 3.83
C GLY A 383 4.66 -32.68 4.35
N THR A 384 5.50 -32.11 3.48
CA THR A 384 6.88 -31.66 3.80
C THR A 384 6.98 -30.14 4.01
N ILE A 385 5.86 -29.44 3.99
CA ILE A 385 5.83 -27.98 4.24
C ILE A 385 6.09 -27.71 5.72
N GLY A 386 7.02 -26.81 6.03
CA GLY A 386 7.41 -26.47 7.42
C GLY A 386 8.55 -27.32 7.99
N GLN A 387 9.13 -28.21 7.19
CA GLN A 387 10.34 -28.99 7.53
C GLN A 387 11.60 -28.30 6.98
#